data_dfff65ec4f24c36fcae0ae23fef388dd
#
_entry.id   dfff65ec4f24c36fcae0ae23fef388dd
#
_cell.length_a   1.000
_cell.length_b   1.000
_cell.length_c   1.000
_cell.angle_alpha   90.00
_cell.angle_beta   90.00
_cell.angle_gamma   90.00
#
_symmetry.space_group_name_H-M   'P 1'
#
loop_
_entity.id
_entity.type
_entity.pdbx_description
1 polymer ?
#
loop_
_entity_poly.entity_id
_entity_poly.type
_entity_poly.pdbx_seq_one_letter_code
_entity_poly.pdbx_strand_id
1 'polypeptide(L)'
;MLPGGKVDAVQRLQAQYGTLAYVGDGINDAPALAEADVGIAVGSGTDIAIESADVVLMGGDLRGVVTAIGLSRAAMRNIQQNLFWAFAYNVALIPVAAGLLYPINGTLLSPVFAAGAMALSSVFLLANALRLRRFSV
;
A
#
# COMPACT_ATOMS: atom_id res chain seq x y z
N MET A 1 -28.12 16.28 8.90
CA MET A 1 -26.93 17.03 9.34
C MET A 1 -26.58 18.00 8.23
N LEU A 2 -26.33 19.28 8.56
CA LEU A 2 -25.86 20.26 7.56
C LEU A 2 -24.45 19.89 7.09
N PRO A 3 -24.06 20.20 5.84
CA PRO A 3 -22.75 19.85 5.30
C PRO A 3 -21.58 20.30 6.19
N GLY A 4 -21.63 21.51 6.77
CA GLY A 4 -20.61 22.00 7.70
C GLY A 4 -20.48 21.19 9.00
N GLY A 5 -21.55 20.61 9.51
CA GLY A 5 -21.49 19.79 10.72
C GLY A 5 -20.78 18.44 10.54
N LYS A 6 -20.64 17.93 9.30
CA LYS A 6 -19.87 16.71 9.01
C LYS A 6 -18.37 17.01 9.04
N VAL A 7 -17.93 18.13 8.49
CA VAL A 7 -16.53 18.57 8.51
C VAL A 7 -16.07 18.81 9.96
N ASP A 8 -16.88 19.53 10.76
CA ASP A 8 -16.56 19.76 12.18
C ASP A 8 -16.48 18.44 12.98
N ALA A 9 -17.29 17.44 12.61
CA ALA A 9 -17.24 16.12 13.24
C ALA A 9 -15.95 15.38 12.85
N VAL A 10 -15.54 15.44 11.58
CA VAL A 10 -14.29 14.84 11.09
C VAL A 10 -13.10 15.46 11.84
N GLN A 11 -13.01 16.77 11.89
CA GLN A 11 -11.91 17.49 12.57
C GLN A 11 -11.82 17.15 14.06
N ARG A 12 -12.98 17.08 14.75
CA ARG A 12 -12.99 16.69 16.17
C ARG A 12 -12.52 15.25 16.38
N LEU A 13 -12.94 14.33 15.52
CA LEU A 13 -12.53 12.94 15.61
C LEU A 13 -11.05 12.76 15.28
N GLN A 14 -10.54 13.48 14.28
CA GLN A 14 -9.10 13.50 13.98
C GLN A 14 -8.28 14.01 15.17
N ALA A 15 -8.73 15.10 15.81
CA ALA A 15 -8.05 15.64 16.99
C ALA A 15 -8.06 14.67 18.18
N GLN A 16 -9.10 13.85 18.32
CA GLN A 16 -9.26 12.92 19.43
C GLN A 16 -8.60 11.57 19.19
N TYR A 17 -8.65 11.03 17.98
CA TYR A 17 -8.27 9.66 17.65
C TYR A 17 -7.10 9.55 16.66
N GLY A 18 -6.67 10.67 16.08
CA GLY A 18 -5.64 10.68 15.03
C GLY A 18 -6.21 10.39 13.65
N THR A 19 -5.51 9.61 12.84
CA THR A 19 -5.88 9.32 11.45
C THR A 19 -7.26 8.71 11.31
N LEU A 20 -8.08 9.30 10.43
CA LEU A 20 -9.49 8.97 10.23
C LEU A 20 -9.80 8.70 8.76
N ALA A 21 -10.55 7.65 8.49
CA ALA A 21 -11.18 7.43 7.20
C ALA A 21 -12.67 7.85 7.28
N TYR A 22 -13.11 8.65 6.32
CA TYR A 22 -14.53 9.03 6.15
C TYR A 22 -15.13 8.30 4.96
N VAL A 23 -16.30 7.72 5.15
CA VAL A 23 -17.03 7.02 4.09
C VAL A 23 -18.31 7.80 3.77
N GLY A 24 -18.51 8.13 2.51
CA GLY A 24 -19.67 8.89 2.04
C GLY A 24 -20.13 8.45 0.65
N ASP A 25 -21.37 8.78 0.30
CA ASP A 25 -22.01 8.36 -0.96
C ASP A 25 -22.51 9.53 -1.83
N GLY A 26 -22.46 10.76 -1.33
CA GLY A 26 -23.14 11.88 -1.97
C GLY A 26 -22.36 13.18 -2.09
N ILE A 27 -22.91 14.10 -2.90
CA ILE A 27 -22.39 15.46 -3.11
C ILE A 27 -22.23 16.20 -1.77
N ASN A 28 -23.15 15.98 -0.82
CA ASN A 28 -23.12 16.63 0.49
C ASN A 28 -21.99 16.12 1.40
N ASP A 29 -21.33 15.03 1.01
CA ASP A 29 -20.20 14.44 1.73
C ASP A 29 -18.84 14.89 1.19
N ALA A 30 -18.81 15.49 0.00
CA ALA A 30 -17.57 15.92 -0.64
C ALA A 30 -16.64 16.77 0.26
N PRO A 31 -17.15 17.77 1.02
CA PRO A 31 -16.28 18.51 1.94
C PRO A 31 -15.70 17.64 3.09
N ALA A 32 -16.46 16.66 3.58
CA ALA A 32 -16.02 15.78 4.65
C ALA A 32 -15.07 14.68 4.12
N LEU A 33 -15.28 14.21 2.87
CA LEU A 33 -14.36 13.31 2.17
C LEU A 33 -12.99 13.96 1.97
N ALA A 34 -12.98 15.22 1.53
CA ALA A 34 -11.74 15.97 1.31
C ALA A 34 -11.01 16.36 2.61
N GLU A 35 -11.74 16.53 3.72
CA GLU A 35 -11.17 16.88 5.03
C GLU A 35 -10.55 15.68 5.76
N ALA A 36 -11.07 14.48 5.52
CA ALA A 36 -10.58 13.26 6.16
C ALA A 36 -9.16 12.90 5.69
N ASP A 37 -8.40 12.19 6.52
CA ASP A 37 -7.08 11.67 6.12
C ASP A 37 -7.20 10.65 4.97
N VAL A 38 -8.33 9.94 4.91
CA VAL A 38 -8.71 9.07 3.79
C VAL A 38 -10.19 9.22 3.51
N GLY A 39 -10.54 9.77 2.36
CA GLY A 39 -11.91 9.85 1.86
C GLY A 39 -12.27 8.62 1.03
N ILE A 40 -13.36 7.93 1.37
CA ILE A 40 -13.85 6.75 0.65
C ILE A 40 -15.25 7.03 0.11
N ALA A 41 -15.39 7.17 -1.20
CA ALA A 41 -16.69 7.28 -1.86
C ALA A 41 -17.27 5.89 -2.18
N VAL A 42 -18.55 5.68 -1.88
CA VAL A 42 -19.25 4.41 -2.10
C VAL A 42 -20.37 4.59 -3.13
N GLY A 43 -20.45 3.65 -4.06
CA GLY A 43 -21.50 3.63 -5.11
C GLY A 43 -21.10 4.36 -6.38
N SER A 44 -22.08 4.53 -7.27
CA SER A 44 -21.98 5.37 -8.47
C SER A 44 -22.08 6.85 -8.09
N GLY A 45 -21.29 7.27 -7.10
CA GLY A 45 -21.33 8.62 -6.54
C GLY A 45 -21.30 9.67 -7.63
N THR A 46 -21.79 10.85 -7.32
CA THR A 46 -21.69 11.98 -8.24
C THR A 46 -20.23 12.27 -8.54
N ASP A 47 -19.96 12.77 -9.73
CA ASP A 47 -18.60 13.11 -10.18
C ASP A 47 -17.83 13.92 -9.11
N ILE A 48 -18.53 14.79 -8.38
CA ILE A 48 -17.95 15.61 -7.30
C ILE A 48 -17.50 14.77 -6.10
N ALA A 49 -18.26 13.75 -5.69
CA ALA A 49 -17.86 12.88 -4.57
C ALA A 49 -16.68 11.98 -4.98
N ILE A 50 -16.67 11.52 -6.24
CA ILE A 50 -15.58 10.75 -6.82
C ILE A 50 -14.30 11.58 -6.86
N GLU A 51 -14.39 12.84 -7.29
CA GLU A 51 -13.24 13.75 -7.38
C GLU A 51 -12.68 14.16 -6.01
N SER A 52 -13.52 14.13 -4.96
CA SER A 52 -13.14 14.50 -3.60
C SER A 52 -12.64 13.33 -2.75
N ALA A 53 -12.69 12.09 -3.25
CA ALA A 53 -12.33 10.89 -2.51
C ALA A 53 -10.98 10.32 -2.96
N ASP A 54 -10.20 9.79 -2.01
CA ASP A 54 -8.95 9.07 -2.30
C ASP A 54 -9.21 7.65 -2.84
N VAL A 55 -10.32 7.05 -2.41
CA VAL A 55 -10.73 5.69 -2.81
C VAL A 55 -12.18 5.71 -3.26
N VAL A 56 -12.46 5.12 -4.43
CA VAL A 56 -13.81 4.97 -4.96
C VAL A 56 -14.19 3.51 -5.02
N LEU A 57 -15.26 3.14 -4.32
CA LEU A 57 -15.83 1.79 -4.33
C LEU A 57 -17.03 1.75 -5.29
N MET A 58 -16.85 1.18 -6.46
CA MET A 58 -17.85 1.13 -7.55
C MET A 58 -19.12 0.36 -7.20
N GLY A 59 -19.06 -0.54 -6.23
CA GLY A 59 -20.23 -1.24 -5.68
C GLY A 59 -20.86 -0.44 -4.55
N GLY A 60 -22.19 -0.31 -4.54
CA GLY A 60 -22.94 0.37 -3.46
C GLY A 60 -22.97 -0.38 -2.11
N ASP A 61 -22.09 -1.35 -1.91
CA ASP A 61 -22.05 -2.17 -0.71
C ASP A 61 -20.91 -1.71 0.24
N LEU A 62 -21.25 -1.40 1.47
CA LEU A 62 -20.30 -1.06 2.54
C LEU A 62 -19.31 -2.19 2.86
N ARG A 63 -19.60 -3.43 2.47
CA ARG A 63 -18.63 -4.54 2.53
C ARG A 63 -17.38 -4.26 1.71
N GLY A 64 -17.49 -3.47 0.64
CA GLY A 64 -16.37 -2.99 -0.14
C GLY A 64 -15.34 -2.23 0.70
N VAL A 65 -15.76 -1.50 1.74
CA VAL A 65 -14.86 -0.79 2.65
C VAL A 65 -13.98 -1.78 3.42
N VAL A 66 -14.56 -2.86 3.94
CA VAL A 66 -13.83 -3.91 4.67
C VAL A 66 -12.80 -4.57 3.74
N THR A 67 -13.24 -4.87 2.51
CA THR A 67 -12.37 -5.46 1.48
C THR A 67 -11.22 -4.51 1.13
N ALA A 68 -11.48 -3.22 0.94
CA ALA A 68 -10.47 -2.21 0.63
C ALA A 68 -9.43 -2.09 1.75
N ILE A 69 -9.87 -2.03 3.01
CA ILE A 69 -8.97 -1.99 4.17
C ILE A 69 -8.14 -3.28 4.26
N GLY A 70 -8.77 -4.44 4.07
CA GLY A 70 -8.07 -5.73 4.06
C GLY A 70 -7.00 -5.81 2.97
N LEU A 71 -7.36 -5.39 1.76
CA LEU A 71 -6.44 -5.35 0.61
C LEU A 71 -5.29 -4.36 0.85
N SER A 72 -5.57 -3.17 1.37
CA SER A 72 -4.54 -2.17 1.72
C SER A 72 -3.53 -2.73 2.72
N ARG A 73 -4.00 -3.40 3.78
CA ARG A 73 -3.12 -4.05 4.77
C ARG A 73 -2.29 -5.19 4.17
N ALA A 74 -2.88 -5.97 3.27
CA ALA A 74 -2.16 -7.03 2.56
C ALA A 74 -1.10 -6.46 1.61
N ALA A 75 -1.44 -5.40 0.87
CA ALA A 75 -0.53 -4.69 -0.01
C ALA A 75 0.66 -4.09 0.78
N MET A 76 0.39 -3.43 1.90
CA MET A 76 1.43 -2.85 2.74
C MET A 76 2.39 -3.91 3.28
N ARG A 77 1.86 -5.06 3.76
CA ARG A 77 2.70 -6.19 4.18
C ARG A 77 3.55 -6.73 3.04
N ASN A 78 2.99 -6.82 1.84
CA ASN A 78 3.72 -7.28 0.67
C ASN A 78 4.85 -6.31 0.29
N ILE A 79 4.59 -5.00 0.33
CA ILE A 79 5.60 -3.95 0.10
C ILE A 79 6.73 -4.05 1.14
N GLN A 80 6.39 -4.18 2.42
CA GLN A 80 7.38 -4.33 3.49
C GLN A 80 8.24 -5.59 3.32
N GLN A 81 7.64 -6.71 2.96
CA GLN A 81 8.36 -7.95 2.67
C GLN A 81 9.29 -7.78 1.47
N ASN A 82 8.81 -7.19 0.38
CA ASN A 82 9.62 -6.96 -0.81
C ASN A 82 10.80 -6.04 -0.50
N LEU A 83 10.57 -4.98 0.26
CA LEU A 83 11.61 -4.04 0.66
C LEU A 83 12.65 -4.72 1.57
N PHE A 84 12.18 -5.49 2.56
CA PHE A 84 13.08 -6.27 3.43
C PHE A 84 13.96 -7.21 2.62
N TRP A 85 13.40 -8.00 1.72
CA TRP A 85 14.18 -8.93 0.89
C TRP A 85 15.13 -8.21 -0.06
N ALA A 86 14.70 -7.08 -0.64
CA ALA A 86 15.56 -6.27 -1.49
C ALA A 86 16.80 -5.77 -0.72
N PHE A 87 16.62 -5.25 0.49
CA PHE A 87 17.74 -4.81 1.32
C PHE A 87 18.60 -5.97 1.83
N ALA A 88 18.00 -7.03 2.36
CA ALA A 88 18.72 -8.19 2.89
C ALA A 88 19.60 -8.83 1.82
N TYR A 89 19.08 -8.94 0.61
CA TYR A 89 19.82 -9.49 -0.52
C TYR A 89 21.04 -8.64 -0.87
N ASN A 90 20.89 -7.32 -0.95
CA ASN A 90 21.99 -6.41 -1.24
C ASN A 90 23.02 -6.37 -0.11
N VAL A 91 22.57 -6.32 1.16
CA VAL A 91 23.46 -6.36 2.34
C VAL A 91 24.30 -7.64 2.39
N ALA A 92 23.73 -8.77 1.94
CA ALA A 92 24.46 -10.03 1.86
C ALA A 92 25.43 -10.10 0.68
N LEU A 93 25.04 -9.58 -0.50
CA LEU A 93 25.85 -9.69 -1.72
C LEU A 93 26.98 -8.66 -1.81
N ILE A 94 26.78 -7.45 -1.28
CA ILE A 94 27.80 -6.40 -1.36
C ILE A 94 29.10 -6.80 -0.69
N PRO A 95 29.14 -7.33 0.55
CA PRO A 95 30.37 -7.81 1.17
C PRO A 95 31.03 -8.97 0.41
N VAL A 96 30.22 -9.88 -0.14
CA VAL A 96 30.73 -10.99 -0.96
C VAL A 96 31.37 -10.48 -2.24
N ALA A 97 30.73 -9.52 -2.90
CA ALA A 97 31.26 -8.87 -4.09
C ALA A 97 32.54 -8.08 -3.80
N ALA A 98 32.62 -7.46 -2.62
CA ALA A 98 33.81 -6.75 -2.13
C ALA A 98 34.96 -7.69 -1.73
N GLY A 99 34.78 -9.01 -1.84
CA GLY A 99 35.84 -9.99 -1.61
C GLY A 99 35.96 -10.46 -0.14
N LEU A 100 34.90 -10.31 0.68
CA LEU A 100 34.92 -10.75 2.08
C LEU A 100 35.28 -12.25 2.24
N LEU A 101 34.89 -13.07 1.27
CA LEU A 101 35.19 -14.50 1.24
C LEU A 101 36.53 -14.85 0.59
N TYR A 102 37.20 -13.89 -0.05
CA TYR A 102 38.45 -14.13 -0.77
C TYR A 102 39.57 -14.69 0.12
N PRO A 103 39.82 -14.15 1.33
CA PRO A 103 40.87 -14.68 2.21
C PRO A 103 40.57 -16.06 2.79
N ILE A 104 39.30 -16.52 2.74
CA ILE A 104 38.87 -17.79 3.35
C ILE A 104 38.92 -18.93 2.32
N ASN A 105 38.41 -18.71 1.11
CA ASN A 105 38.27 -19.76 0.08
C ASN A 105 38.67 -19.31 -1.33
N GLY A 106 39.25 -18.11 -1.49
CA GLY A 106 39.68 -17.60 -2.81
C GLY A 106 38.54 -17.24 -3.76
N THR A 107 37.29 -17.19 -3.27
CA THR A 107 36.10 -16.93 -4.12
C THR A 107 35.86 -15.44 -4.27
N LEU A 108 35.81 -14.98 -5.52
CA LEU A 108 35.29 -13.67 -5.90
C LEU A 108 33.93 -13.86 -6.56
N LEU A 109 33.01 -12.95 -6.32
CA LEU A 109 31.70 -12.99 -6.98
C LEU A 109 31.90 -12.68 -8.46
N SER A 110 31.70 -13.69 -9.32
CA SER A 110 31.73 -13.49 -10.76
C SER A 110 30.60 -12.55 -11.18
N PRO A 111 30.85 -11.62 -12.13
CA PRO A 111 29.81 -10.75 -12.68
C PRO A 111 28.57 -11.49 -13.19
N VAL A 112 28.76 -12.69 -13.73
CA VAL A 112 27.68 -13.54 -14.23
C VAL A 112 26.80 -14.04 -13.09
N PHE A 113 27.39 -14.47 -11.98
CA PHE A 113 26.62 -14.87 -10.79
C PHE A 113 25.90 -13.68 -10.16
N ALA A 114 26.51 -12.51 -10.10
CA ALA A 114 25.87 -11.29 -9.61
C ALA A 114 24.65 -10.92 -10.47
N ALA A 115 24.78 -10.95 -11.80
CA ALA A 115 23.68 -10.68 -12.71
C ALA A 115 22.56 -11.71 -12.60
N GLY A 116 22.88 -12.99 -12.51
CA GLY A 116 21.92 -14.07 -12.31
C GLY A 116 21.17 -13.93 -11.00
N ALA A 117 21.87 -13.59 -9.94
CA ALA A 117 21.31 -13.35 -8.62
C ALA A 117 20.34 -12.16 -8.61
N MET A 118 20.68 -11.04 -9.28
CA MET A 118 19.77 -9.89 -9.43
C MET A 118 18.52 -10.24 -10.24
N ALA A 119 18.65 -11.01 -11.32
CA ALA A 119 17.51 -11.47 -12.10
C ALA A 119 16.57 -12.35 -11.26
N LEU A 120 17.12 -13.26 -10.47
CA LEU A 120 16.34 -14.13 -9.58
C LEU A 120 15.61 -13.33 -8.50
N SER A 121 16.24 -12.31 -7.93
CA SER A 121 15.61 -11.40 -6.97
C SER A 121 14.39 -10.70 -7.58
N SER A 122 14.50 -10.21 -8.81
CA SER A 122 13.41 -9.55 -9.52
C SER A 122 12.22 -10.51 -9.76
N VAL A 123 12.50 -11.76 -10.14
CA VAL A 123 11.46 -12.79 -10.30
C VAL A 123 10.78 -13.09 -8.97
N PHE A 124 11.52 -13.17 -7.88
CA PHE A 124 10.98 -13.41 -6.55
C PHE A 124 10.05 -12.27 -6.10
N LEU A 125 10.48 -11.02 -6.27
CA LEU A 125 9.67 -9.84 -5.96
C LEU A 125 8.37 -9.81 -6.77
N LEU A 126 8.46 -10.11 -8.07
CA LEU A 126 7.29 -10.18 -8.95
C LEU A 126 6.32 -11.29 -8.51
N ALA A 127 6.84 -12.49 -8.22
CA ALA A 127 6.04 -13.60 -7.75
C ALA A 127 5.33 -13.28 -6.42
N ASN A 128 6.01 -12.60 -5.49
CA ASN A 128 5.40 -12.17 -4.23
C ASN A 128 4.32 -11.09 -4.47
N ALA A 129 4.54 -10.14 -5.36
CA ALA A 129 3.54 -9.14 -5.73
C ALA A 129 2.30 -9.77 -6.39
N LEU A 130 2.48 -10.77 -7.24
CA LEU A 130 1.38 -11.49 -7.89
C LEU A 130 0.50 -12.28 -6.91
N ARG A 131 0.97 -12.59 -5.71
CA ARG A 131 0.14 -13.21 -4.65
C ARG A 131 -1.03 -12.33 -4.24
N LEU A 132 -0.89 -10.99 -4.32
CA LEU A 132 -1.98 -10.07 -4.05
C LEU A 132 -3.17 -10.24 -5.00
N ARG A 133 -2.94 -10.70 -6.23
CA ARG A 133 -4.00 -10.98 -7.21
C ARG A 133 -4.99 -12.05 -6.73
N ARG A 134 -4.56 -12.93 -5.82
CA ARG A 134 -5.38 -14.01 -5.24
C ARG A 134 -5.95 -13.64 -3.88
N PHE A 135 -5.90 -12.35 -3.51
CA PHE A 135 -6.47 -11.88 -2.27
C PHE A 135 -7.99 -12.03 -2.31
N SER A 136 -8.55 -12.75 -1.37
CA SER A 136 -9.98 -12.86 -1.08
C SER A 136 -10.20 -12.55 0.40
N VAL A 137 -11.27 -11.83 0.67
CA VAL A 137 -11.74 -11.52 2.05
C VAL A 137 -12.78 -12.56 2.45
#